data_928b024f91b6ff23991057dfaf9c56f8
#
_entry.id   928b024f91b6ff23991057dfaf9c56f8
#
_cell.length_a   1.000
_cell.length_b   1.000
_cell.length_c   1.000
_cell.angle_alpha   90.00
_cell.angle_beta   90.00
_cell.angle_gamma   90.00
#
_symmetry.space_group_name_H-M   'P 1'
#
loop_
_entity.id
_entity.type
_entity.pdbx_description
1 polymer ?
#
loop_
_entity_poly.entity_id
_entity_poly.type
_entity_poly.pdbx_seq_one_letter_code
_entity_poly.pdbx_strand_id
1 'polypeptide(L)'
;MAKRKTNEAGSSTGHRADVLRVLGVLKAATADQIQRLSTPHLTYRHTTKKTAAVRKEARTASHRGALNDLRRHGLSVDGGRTRGGEEVRLLTKDGLAAAGLELDRGRRRWAACPRVQAARVPRTR
;
A
#
# COMPACT_ATOMS: atom_id res chain seq x y z
N MET A 1 12.61 -28.25 8.40
CA MET A 1 12.03 -26.95 8.72
C MET A 1 11.56 -26.28 7.46
N ALA A 2 10.28 -26.09 7.33
CA ALA A 2 9.76 -25.42 6.16
C ALA A 2 10.25 -23.97 6.18
N LYS A 3 11.11 -23.65 5.27
CA LYS A 3 11.50 -22.27 5.06
C LYS A 3 10.25 -21.48 4.71
N ARG A 4 9.94 -20.53 5.54
CA ARG A 4 8.93 -19.53 5.19
C ARG A 4 9.28 -18.99 3.82
N LYS A 5 8.38 -19.11 2.87
CA LYS A 5 8.58 -18.51 1.56
C LYS A 5 8.81 -17.04 1.75
N THR A 6 10.07 -16.65 1.72
CA THR A 6 10.37 -15.23 1.60
C THR A 6 9.94 -14.80 0.22
N ASN A 7 9.15 -13.80 0.17
CA ASN A 7 8.75 -13.17 -1.05
C ASN A 7 10.01 -12.56 -1.69
N GLU A 8 10.37 -13.03 -2.85
CA GLU A 8 11.55 -12.54 -3.57
C GLU A 8 11.49 -11.04 -3.84
N ALA A 9 10.30 -10.49 -3.93
CA ALA A 9 10.10 -9.06 -4.09
C ALA A 9 10.29 -8.27 -2.79
N GLY A 10 10.60 -8.94 -1.68
CA GLY A 10 10.88 -8.30 -0.41
C GLY A 10 9.67 -7.74 0.32
N SER A 11 8.45 -8.07 -0.12
CA SER A 11 7.27 -7.57 0.57
C SER A 11 6.98 -8.37 1.84
N SER A 12 6.58 -7.66 2.88
CA SER A 12 6.14 -8.24 4.14
C SER A 12 4.61 -8.27 4.19
N THR A 13 4.06 -9.05 5.12
CA THR A 13 2.62 -9.06 5.36
C THR A 13 2.09 -7.66 5.71
N GLY A 14 2.82 -6.94 6.56
CA GLY A 14 2.45 -5.57 6.94
C GLY A 14 2.45 -4.61 5.75
N HIS A 15 3.42 -4.74 4.88
CA HIS A 15 3.52 -3.90 3.68
C HIS A 15 2.39 -4.19 2.70
N ARG A 16 2.06 -5.47 2.48
CA ARG A 16 0.93 -5.86 1.64
C ARG A 16 -0.39 -5.34 2.21
N ALA A 17 -0.55 -5.39 3.53
CA ALA A 17 -1.73 -4.85 4.18
C ALA A 17 -1.86 -3.34 3.99
N ASP A 18 -0.77 -2.60 4.05
CA ASP A 18 -0.76 -1.17 3.79
C ASP A 18 -1.19 -0.86 2.36
N VAL A 19 -0.66 -1.59 1.39
CA VAL A 19 -1.02 -1.44 -0.02
C VAL A 19 -2.51 -1.75 -0.24
N LEU A 20 -3.01 -2.81 0.40
CA LEU A 20 -4.43 -3.17 0.33
C LEU A 20 -5.33 -2.04 0.87
N ARG A 21 -4.96 -1.45 1.99
CA ARG A 21 -5.73 -0.35 2.57
C ARG A 21 -5.81 0.84 1.63
N VAL A 22 -4.69 1.23 1.04
CA VAL A 22 -4.66 2.35 0.10
C VAL A 22 -5.52 2.04 -1.13
N LEU A 23 -5.37 0.85 -1.72
CA LEU A 23 -6.18 0.45 -2.86
C LEU A 23 -7.67 0.33 -2.51
N GLY A 24 -7.97 -0.11 -1.30
CA GLY A 24 -9.36 -0.19 -0.82
C GLY A 24 -10.04 1.18 -0.79
N VAL A 25 -9.30 2.20 -0.45
CA VAL A 25 -9.82 3.59 -0.41
C VAL A 25 -9.87 4.19 -1.81
N LEU A 26 -8.79 4.08 -2.57
CA LEU A 26 -8.69 4.72 -3.89
C LEU A 26 -9.41 3.96 -5.00
N LYS A 27 -9.63 2.66 -4.84
CA LYS A 27 -10.19 1.73 -5.82
C LYS A 27 -9.26 1.43 -6.99
N ALA A 28 -8.52 2.41 -7.47
CA ALA A 28 -7.54 2.26 -8.54
C ALA A 28 -6.36 3.19 -8.24
N ALA A 29 -5.15 2.71 -8.40
CA ALA A 29 -3.96 3.52 -8.16
C ALA A 29 -2.74 2.93 -8.85
N THR A 30 -1.74 3.77 -9.09
CA THR A 30 -0.41 3.33 -9.52
C THR A 30 0.47 3.08 -8.29
N ALA A 31 1.58 2.38 -8.47
CA ALA A 31 2.55 2.16 -7.40
C ALA A 31 3.08 3.48 -6.85
N ASP A 32 3.26 4.48 -7.71
CA ASP A 32 3.71 5.81 -7.32
C ASP A 32 2.71 6.49 -6.37
N GLN A 33 1.43 6.44 -6.70
CA GLN A 33 0.38 7.01 -5.86
C GLN A 33 0.30 6.32 -4.51
N ILE A 34 0.39 5.00 -4.51
CA ILE A 34 0.36 4.21 -3.27
C ILE A 34 1.55 4.57 -2.38
N GLN A 35 2.75 4.67 -2.96
CA GLN A 35 3.94 5.05 -2.22
C GLN A 35 3.81 6.43 -1.59
N ARG A 36 3.31 7.40 -2.35
CA ARG A 36 3.16 8.78 -1.85
C ARG A 36 2.19 8.88 -0.68
N LEU A 37 1.15 8.04 -0.67
CA LEU A 37 0.15 8.04 0.39
C LEU A 37 0.59 7.23 1.61
N SER A 38 1.21 6.06 1.40
CA SER A 38 1.55 5.15 2.49
C SER A 38 2.92 5.42 3.10
N THR A 39 3.87 5.84 2.29
CA THR A 39 5.25 6.08 2.74
C THR A 39 5.83 7.34 2.10
N PRO A 40 5.25 8.52 2.40
CA PRO A 40 5.67 9.77 1.75
C PRO A 40 7.14 10.11 1.98
N HIS A 41 7.73 9.68 3.10
CA HIS A 41 9.14 9.91 3.40
C HIS A 41 10.09 9.32 2.36
N LEU A 42 9.68 8.27 1.64
CA LEU A 42 10.52 7.67 0.61
C LEU A 42 10.76 8.62 -0.57
N THR A 43 9.91 9.60 -0.75
CA THR A 43 10.10 10.63 -1.78
C THR A 43 11.43 11.36 -1.62
N TYR A 44 11.91 11.49 -0.38
CA TYR A 44 13.13 12.21 -0.05
C TYR A 44 14.33 11.31 0.17
N ARG A 45 14.15 10.00 0.22
CA ARG A 45 15.19 9.05 0.59
C ARG A 45 16.22 8.79 -0.53
N HIS A 46 15.78 8.80 -1.76
CA HIS A 46 16.61 8.43 -2.91
C HIS A 46 17.06 9.64 -3.73
N THR A 47 17.35 10.74 -3.05
CA THR A 47 17.74 12.01 -3.69
C THR A 47 19.10 11.95 -4.37
N THR A 48 19.94 10.99 -4.01
CA THR A 48 21.26 10.80 -4.62
C THR A 48 21.22 10.16 -6.01
N LYS A 49 20.08 9.57 -6.40
CA LYS A 49 19.92 8.99 -7.73
C LYS A 49 19.88 10.08 -8.79
N LYS A 50 20.51 9.79 -9.92
CA LYS A 50 20.79 10.82 -10.95
C LYS A 50 19.55 11.36 -11.67
N THR A 51 18.57 10.51 -11.94
CA THR A 51 17.39 10.92 -12.71
C THR A 51 16.10 10.76 -11.89
N ALA A 52 15.09 11.53 -12.26
CA ALA A 52 13.79 11.43 -11.65
C ALA A 52 13.16 10.04 -11.85
N ALA A 53 13.39 9.44 -13.03
CA ALA A 53 12.88 8.10 -13.32
C ALA A 53 13.51 7.04 -12.42
N VAL A 54 14.83 7.10 -12.20
CA VAL A 54 15.53 6.17 -11.31
C VAL A 54 15.11 6.37 -9.86
N ARG A 55 14.94 7.61 -9.42
CA ARG A 55 14.45 7.90 -8.08
C ARG A 55 13.04 7.33 -7.86
N LYS A 56 12.15 7.51 -8.82
CA LYS A 56 10.80 6.97 -8.80
C LYS A 56 10.81 5.44 -8.74
N GLU A 57 11.62 4.81 -9.56
CA GLU A 57 11.76 3.36 -9.57
C GLU A 57 12.24 2.84 -8.22
N ALA A 58 13.22 3.47 -7.62
CA ALA A 58 13.76 3.08 -6.32
C ALA A 58 12.72 3.22 -5.21
N ARG A 59 12.01 4.34 -5.14
CA ARG A 59 11.04 4.57 -4.06
C ARG A 59 9.76 3.75 -4.20
N THR A 60 9.44 3.25 -5.39
CA THR A 60 8.24 2.42 -5.62
C THR A 60 8.54 0.93 -5.69
N ALA A 61 9.81 0.52 -5.58
CA ALA A 61 10.20 -0.88 -5.77
C ALA A 61 9.46 -1.84 -4.83
N SER A 62 9.41 -1.54 -3.54
CA SER A 62 8.75 -2.41 -2.57
C SER A 62 7.23 -2.42 -2.76
N HIS A 63 6.64 -1.31 -3.16
CA HIS A 63 5.20 -1.24 -3.45
C HIS A 63 4.84 -2.05 -4.68
N ARG A 64 5.67 -2.00 -5.72
CA ARG A 64 5.49 -2.85 -6.91
C ARG A 64 5.60 -4.33 -6.55
N GLY A 65 6.54 -4.69 -5.68
CA GLY A 65 6.67 -6.05 -5.18
C GLY A 65 5.42 -6.50 -4.44
N ALA A 66 4.90 -5.68 -3.55
CA ALA A 66 3.66 -5.98 -2.82
C ALA A 66 2.46 -6.13 -3.76
N LEU A 67 2.34 -5.25 -4.75
CA LEU A 67 1.27 -5.33 -5.75
C LEU A 67 1.36 -6.61 -6.59
N ASN A 68 2.57 -7.01 -6.97
CA ASN A 68 2.77 -8.26 -7.70
C ASN A 68 2.37 -9.47 -6.86
N ASP A 69 2.64 -9.45 -5.57
CA ASP A 69 2.20 -10.50 -4.66
C ASP A 69 0.69 -10.56 -4.51
N LEU A 70 0.05 -9.41 -4.39
CA LEU A 70 -1.40 -9.34 -4.35
C LEU A 70 -2.01 -9.91 -5.63
N ARG A 71 -1.39 -9.64 -6.78
CA ARG A 71 -1.82 -10.21 -8.06
C ARG A 71 -1.68 -11.73 -8.08
N ARG A 72 -0.58 -12.27 -7.56
CA ARG A 72 -0.37 -13.72 -7.45
C ARG A 72 -1.43 -14.39 -6.59
N HIS A 73 -1.90 -13.70 -5.57
CA HIS A 73 -2.95 -14.22 -4.68
C HIS A 73 -4.36 -13.93 -5.20
N GLY A 74 -4.50 -13.39 -6.39
CA GLY A 74 -5.81 -13.09 -6.98
C GLY A 74 -6.53 -11.91 -6.34
N LEU A 75 -5.83 -11.05 -5.61
CA LEU A 75 -6.41 -9.90 -4.92
C LEU A 75 -6.34 -8.62 -5.75
N SER A 76 -5.44 -8.57 -6.73
CA SER A 76 -5.23 -7.39 -7.56
C SER A 76 -5.14 -7.78 -9.03
N VAL A 77 -5.57 -6.87 -9.90
CA VAL A 77 -5.46 -7.00 -11.36
C VAL A 77 -4.99 -5.69 -11.96
N ASP A 78 -4.47 -5.75 -13.17
CA ASP A 78 -4.07 -4.57 -13.90
C ASP A 78 -5.29 -3.90 -14.52
N GLY A 79 -5.38 -2.58 -14.38
CA GLY A 79 -6.49 -1.78 -14.90
C GLY A 79 -6.11 -0.90 -16.08
N GLY A 80 -5.01 -1.21 -16.76
CA GLY A 80 -4.52 -0.41 -17.87
C GLY A 80 -3.31 0.43 -17.50
N ARG A 81 -3.02 1.43 -18.32
CA ARG A 81 -1.88 2.32 -18.11
C ARG A 81 -2.31 3.78 -18.17
N THR A 82 -1.60 4.62 -17.41
CA THR A 82 -1.78 6.06 -17.51
C THR A 82 -1.08 6.60 -18.75
N ARG A 83 -1.28 7.88 -19.06
CA ARG A 83 -0.57 8.55 -20.14
C ARG A 83 0.95 8.48 -19.98
N GLY A 84 1.43 8.47 -18.75
CA GLY A 84 2.85 8.33 -18.44
C GLY A 84 3.39 6.92 -18.54
N GLY A 85 2.58 5.94 -18.92
CA GLY A 85 2.99 4.55 -19.05
C GLY A 85 2.98 3.76 -17.74
N GLU A 86 2.46 4.32 -16.68
CA GLU A 86 2.38 3.64 -15.37
C GLU A 86 1.20 2.68 -15.33
N GLU A 87 1.42 1.50 -14.77
CA GLU A 87 0.35 0.53 -14.60
C GLU A 87 -0.61 0.97 -13.51
N VAL A 88 -1.90 0.96 -13.84
CA VAL A 88 -2.96 1.18 -12.87
C VAL A 88 -3.34 -0.18 -12.27
N ARG A 89 -3.40 -0.24 -10.95
CA ARG A 89 -3.78 -1.45 -10.22
C ARG A 89 -5.18 -1.30 -9.67
N LEU A 90 -5.95 -2.38 -9.80
CA LEU A 90 -7.32 -2.48 -9.27
C LEU A 90 -7.39 -3.66 -8.33
N LEU A 91 -8.34 -3.64 -7.42
CA LEU A 91 -8.63 -4.80 -6.59
C LEU A 91 -9.70 -5.68 -7.25
N THR A 92 -9.53 -6.99 -7.11
CA THR A 92 -10.58 -7.94 -7.45
C THR A 92 -11.66 -7.91 -6.36
N LYS A 93 -12.74 -8.65 -6.55
CA LYS A 93 -13.77 -8.81 -5.52
C LYS A 93 -13.18 -9.33 -4.21
N ASP A 94 -12.30 -10.33 -4.29
CA ASP A 94 -11.60 -10.87 -3.13
C ASP A 94 -10.64 -9.84 -2.53
N GLY A 95 -9.98 -9.06 -3.37
CA GLY A 95 -9.11 -7.97 -2.94
C GLY A 95 -9.86 -6.89 -2.18
N LEU A 96 -11.06 -6.53 -2.64
CA LEU A 96 -11.91 -5.56 -1.95
C LEU A 96 -12.34 -6.07 -0.57
N ALA A 97 -12.69 -7.35 -0.47
CA ALA A 97 -13.02 -7.96 0.81
C ALA A 97 -11.84 -7.96 1.77
N ALA A 98 -10.66 -8.34 1.27
CA ALA A 98 -9.42 -8.31 2.07
C ALA A 98 -9.07 -6.89 2.52
N ALA A 99 -9.21 -5.91 1.64
CA ALA A 99 -8.98 -4.50 1.97
C ALA A 99 -9.93 -4.01 3.06
N GLY A 100 -11.20 -4.41 2.97
CA GLY A 100 -12.19 -4.06 4.00
C GLY A 100 -11.80 -4.58 5.37
N LEU A 101 -11.32 -5.83 5.45
CA LEU A 101 -10.83 -6.41 6.69
C LEU A 101 -9.63 -5.65 7.25
N GLU A 102 -8.68 -5.27 6.38
CA GLU A 102 -7.50 -4.53 6.81
C GLU A 102 -7.83 -3.12 7.27
N LEU A 103 -8.77 -2.46 6.61
CA LEU A 103 -9.25 -1.13 7.03
C LEU A 103 -9.93 -1.20 8.38
N ASP A 104 -10.72 -2.24 8.60
CA ASP A 104 -11.40 -2.45 9.88
C ASP A 104 -10.40 -2.72 11.01
N ARG A 105 -9.38 -3.54 10.77
CA ARG A 105 -8.29 -3.76 11.72
C ARG A 105 -7.56 -2.47 12.05
N GLY A 106 -7.25 -1.68 11.06
CA GLY A 106 -6.57 -0.40 11.25
C GLY A 106 -7.38 0.54 12.12
N ARG A 107 -8.68 0.62 11.86
CA ARG A 107 -9.59 1.46 12.64
C ARG A 107 -9.68 1.01 14.09
N ARG A 108 -9.81 -0.30 14.34
CA ARG A 108 -9.86 -0.85 15.71
C ARG A 108 -8.57 -0.58 16.46
N ARG A 109 -7.44 -0.78 15.80
CA ARG A 109 -6.11 -0.53 16.40
C ARG A 109 -5.94 0.93 16.76
N TRP A 110 -6.36 1.82 15.88
CA TRP A 110 -6.32 3.26 16.09
C TRP A 110 -7.22 3.66 17.27
N ALA A 111 -8.45 3.15 17.30
CA ALA A 111 -9.39 3.43 18.37
C ALA A 111 -8.94 2.93 19.74
N ALA A 112 -8.17 1.83 19.79
CA ALA A 112 -7.61 1.27 21.00
C ALA A 112 -6.36 2.00 21.49
N CYS A 113 -5.78 2.90 20.69
CA CYS A 113 -4.57 3.63 21.06
C CYS A 113 -4.88 4.66 22.16
N PRO A 114 -4.22 4.59 23.34
CA PRO A 114 -4.50 5.55 24.42
C PRO A 114 -4.28 7.00 24.03
N ARG A 115 -3.28 7.26 23.18
CA ARG A 115 -2.99 8.61 22.70
C ARG A 115 -4.13 9.19 21.88
N VAL A 116 -4.76 8.36 21.04
CA VAL A 116 -5.90 8.77 20.23
C VAL A 116 -7.12 9.01 21.11
N GLN A 117 -7.35 8.14 22.10
CA GLN A 117 -8.45 8.30 23.04
C GLN A 117 -8.29 9.58 23.85
N ALA A 118 -7.07 9.90 24.32
CA ALA A 118 -6.78 11.11 25.07
C ALA A 118 -6.99 12.37 24.23
N ALA A 119 -6.74 12.29 22.92
CA ALA A 119 -6.92 13.41 22.00
C ALA A 119 -8.35 13.60 21.52
N ARG A 120 -9.25 12.68 21.85
CA ARG A 120 -10.66 12.82 21.48
C ARG A 120 -11.28 14.02 22.18
N VAL A 121 -11.70 14.97 21.39
CA VAL A 121 -12.46 16.11 21.91
C VAL A 121 -13.84 15.59 22.36
N PRO A 122 -14.24 15.87 23.61
CA PRO A 122 -15.59 15.49 24.05
C PRO A 122 -16.64 16.14 23.16
N ARG A 123 -17.65 15.37 22.79
CA ARG A 123 -18.78 15.94 22.07
C ARG A 123 -19.47 16.94 22.98
N THR A 124 -19.34 18.18 22.63
CA THR A 124 -20.19 19.22 23.24
C THR A 124 -21.57 19.13 22.61
N ARG A 125 -22.56 19.18 23.43
CA ARG A 125 -23.93 19.28 22.99
C ARG A 125 -24.34 20.74 22.85
#